data_b29291afcc8eb4e701fd6eadc2dd18fc
#
_entry.id   b29291afcc8eb4e701fd6eadc2dd18fc
#
_cell.length_a   1.000
_cell.length_b   1.000
_cell.length_c   1.000
_cell.angle_alpha   90.00
_cell.angle_beta   90.00
_cell.angle_gamma   90.00
#
_symmetry.space_group_name_H-M   'P 1'
#
loop_
_entity.id
_entity.type
_entity.pdbx_description
1 polymer ?
#
loop_
_entity_poly.entity_id
_entity_poly.type
_entity_poly.pdbx_seq_one_letter_code
_entity_poly.pdbx_strand_id
1 'polypeptide(L)'
;LDILDTFKLEKNLYEELEDMIYAEDSDYFLEDLIEQVLEHTEMPRFRLGSIEPGELSERLLKTYANPRMCPHFHMSIQSACSKTLKGMKRKYDAKLVEKSLKDIQRLVPNAYVGMDVIVGFPGETEEDFNETFQRLASLPWTRIHVFPYSDRPGTKSEEYCEKVDTVEKKRRASLLRELSSQRLREQALAQIGSLKDCILLSKYKDKSKVQVLSRDYWQMQLINLPEDFDLERIAEGEFKVKVVSFDESNASRMDGKLLAELVES
;
A
#
# COMPACT_ATOMS: atom_id res chain seq x y z
N LEU A 1 -4.57 22.63 8.39
CA LEU A 1 -5.53 21.91 9.25
C LEU A 1 -4.71 21.32 10.38
N ASP A 2 -5.01 21.74 11.60
CA ASP A 2 -4.33 21.26 12.79
C ASP A 2 -4.73 19.80 13.04
N ILE A 3 -3.74 18.93 13.22
CA ILE A 3 -3.99 17.50 13.47
C ILE A 3 -4.89 17.31 14.70
N LEU A 4 -4.78 18.20 15.69
CA LEU A 4 -5.58 18.23 16.91
C LEU A 4 -7.09 18.33 16.64
N ASP A 5 -7.50 19.21 15.71
CA ASP A 5 -8.92 19.40 15.38
C ASP A 5 -9.51 18.20 14.62
N THR A 6 -8.64 17.45 13.90
CA THR A 6 -9.07 16.30 13.11
C THR A 6 -9.36 15.07 13.97
N PHE A 7 -8.65 14.90 15.11
CA PHE A 7 -8.76 13.68 15.91
C PHE A 7 -9.50 13.83 17.25
N LYS A 8 -9.91 15.05 17.63
CA LYS A 8 -10.50 15.34 18.94
C LYS A 8 -9.71 14.74 20.10
N LEU A 9 -8.37 14.75 19.97
CA LEU A 9 -7.49 14.27 21.02
C LEU A 9 -7.58 15.22 22.24
N GLU A 10 -7.63 14.67 23.44
CA GLU A 10 -7.47 15.46 24.63
C GLU A 10 -6.07 16.13 24.62
N LYS A 11 -6.01 17.40 25.05
CA LYS A 11 -4.77 18.19 25.00
C LYS A 11 -3.60 17.49 25.72
N ASN A 12 -3.89 16.83 26.84
CA ASN A 12 -2.89 16.09 27.61
C ASN A 12 -2.30 14.91 26.84
N LEU A 13 -3.12 14.18 26.08
CA LEU A 13 -2.64 13.05 25.25
C LEU A 13 -1.74 13.54 24.10
N TYR A 14 -2.04 14.73 23.56
CA TYR A 14 -1.18 15.31 22.52
C TYR A 14 0.22 15.67 23.08
N GLU A 15 0.27 16.32 24.25
CA GLU A 15 1.53 16.67 24.90
C GLU A 15 2.35 15.41 25.25
N GLU A 16 1.71 14.36 25.76
CA GLU A 16 2.33 13.05 26.00
C GLU A 16 2.87 12.40 24.71
N LEU A 17 2.11 12.44 23.61
CA LEU A 17 2.53 11.90 22.32
C LEU A 17 3.67 12.73 21.70
N GLU A 18 3.67 14.06 21.84
CA GLU A 18 4.80 14.90 21.41
C GLU A 18 6.08 14.56 22.19
N ASP A 19 6.00 14.46 23.50
CA ASP A 19 7.13 14.09 24.35
C ASP A 19 7.68 12.71 23.98
N MET A 20 6.81 11.75 23.65
CA MET A 20 7.20 10.42 23.19
C MET A 20 7.90 10.43 21.83
N ILE A 21 7.41 11.22 20.88
CA ILE A 21 7.91 11.28 19.50
C ILE A 21 9.26 12.02 19.41
N TYR A 22 9.45 13.07 20.22
CA TYR A 22 10.61 13.97 20.14
C TYR A 22 11.68 13.71 21.20
N ALA A 23 11.52 12.74 22.10
CA ALA A 23 12.56 12.36 23.05
C ALA A 23 13.78 11.77 22.32
N GLU A 24 14.94 12.42 22.40
CA GLU A 24 16.18 12.02 21.69
C GLU A 24 16.69 10.61 22.05
N ASP A 25 16.27 10.04 23.20
CA ASP A 25 16.65 8.72 23.72
C ASP A 25 15.40 7.85 23.99
N SER A 26 14.30 8.03 23.24
CA SER A 26 13.09 7.24 23.51
C SER A 26 13.23 5.81 23.00
N ASP A 27 13.04 4.82 23.89
CA ASP A 27 12.85 3.40 23.54
C ASP A 27 11.47 3.14 22.91
N TYR A 28 10.77 4.21 22.45
CA TYR A 28 9.46 4.09 21.83
C TYR A 28 9.56 3.71 20.35
N PHE A 29 8.78 2.72 19.97
CA PHE A 29 8.66 2.23 18.61
C PHE A 29 7.35 2.67 17.98
N LEU A 30 7.22 2.55 16.66
CA LEU A 30 6.01 2.87 15.93
C LEU A 30 4.77 2.12 16.47
N GLU A 31 4.95 0.87 16.89
CA GLU A 31 3.88 0.08 17.48
C GLU A 31 3.37 0.63 18.80
N ASP A 32 4.22 1.27 19.62
CA ASP A 32 3.79 1.91 20.87
C ASP A 32 2.84 3.07 20.58
N LEU A 33 3.19 3.90 19.59
CA LEU A 33 2.32 4.98 19.15
C LEU A 33 0.98 4.46 18.61
N ILE A 34 1.00 3.38 17.81
CA ILE A 34 -0.23 2.81 17.26
C ILE A 34 -1.11 2.25 18.36
N GLU A 35 -0.54 1.54 19.32
CA GLU A 35 -1.26 0.99 20.46
C GLU A 35 -1.93 2.11 21.28
N GLN A 36 -1.21 3.20 21.56
CA GLN A 36 -1.76 4.37 22.25
C GLN A 36 -2.90 5.03 21.46
N VAL A 37 -2.75 5.24 20.16
CA VAL A 37 -3.83 5.78 19.32
C VAL A 37 -5.04 4.86 19.32
N LEU A 38 -4.83 3.55 19.25
CA LEU A 38 -5.92 2.57 19.29
C LEU A 38 -6.59 2.50 20.67
N GLU A 39 -5.89 2.74 21.76
CA GLU A 39 -6.42 2.73 23.11
C GLU A 39 -7.20 4.00 23.45
N HIS A 40 -6.66 5.17 23.08
CA HIS A 40 -7.17 6.48 23.54
C HIS A 40 -8.03 7.22 22.50
N THR A 41 -8.29 6.64 21.33
CA THR A 41 -9.17 7.23 20.32
C THR A 41 -10.24 6.26 19.85
N GLU A 42 -11.33 6.78 19.32
CA GLU A 42 -12.40 6.01 18.66
C GLU A 42 -12.30 6.07 17.12
N MET A 43 -11.13 6.45 16.58
CA MET A 43 -10.94 6.52 15.14
C MET A 43 -11.32 5.19 14.47
N PRO A 44 -12.30 5.18 13.55
CA PRO A 44 -12.88 3.93 13.04
C PRO A 44 -11.99 3.20 12.05
N ARG A 45 -11.06 3.91 11.40
CA ARG A 45 -10.15 3.36 10.37
C ARG A 45 -8.76 3.94 10.54
N PHE A 46 -7.79 3.07 10.77
CA PHE A 46 -6.39 3.45 10.89
C PHE A 46 -5.56 2.73 9.83
N ARG A 47 -4.83 3.50 9.02
CA ARG A 47 -3.96 2.98 7.97
C ARG A 47 -2.56 3.54 8.11
N LEU A 48 -1.55 2.67 8.13
CA LEU A 48 -0.16 3.08 8.04
C LEU A 48 0.19 3.49 6.61
N GLY A 49 1.04 4.50 6.49
CA GLY A 49 1.61 4.95 5.23
C GLY A 49 2.72 4.02 4.71
N SER A 50 3.75 4.62 4.10
CA SER A 50 4.89 3.86 3.59
C SER A 50 5.76 3.34 4.73
N ILE A 51 6.12 2.05 4.68
CA ILE A 51 6.94 1.36 5.67
C ILE A 51 8.12 0.70 4.97
N GLU A 52 9.31 0.80 5.54
CA GLU A 52 10.47 0.04 5.09
C GLU A 52 10.48 -1.38 5.70
N PRO A 53 11.07 -2.38 5.03
CA PRO A 53 11.15 -3.75 5.57
C PRO A 53 11.77 -3.84 6.97
N GLY A 54 12.70 -2.93 7.31
CA GLY A 54 13.35 -2.89 8.62
C GLY A 54 12.47 -2.37 9.75
N GLU A 55 11.38 -1.69 9.44
CA GLU A 55 10.44 -1.13 10.41
C GLU A 55 9.30 -2.09 10.77
N LEU A 56 9.19 -3.21 10.04
CA LEU A 56 8.11 -4.16 10.19
C LEU A 56 8.43 -5.20 11.26
N SER A 57 8.07 -4.91 12.51
CA SER A 57 8.19 -5.86 13.62
C SER A 57 6.98 -6.81 13.68
N GLU A 58 7.16 -7.98 14.35
CA GLU A 58 6.03 -8.88 14.60
C GLU A 58 5.00 -8.25 15.54
N ARG A 59 5.43 -7.39 16.48
CA ARG A 59 4.55 -6.64 17.37
C ARG A 59 3.67 -5.68 16.56
N LEU A 60 4.27 -4.93 15.62
CA LEU A 60 3.53 -4.06 14.70
C LEU A 60 2.49 -4.84 13.90
N LEU A 61 2.85 -6.00 13.35
CA LEU A 61 1.90 -6.84 12.62
C LEU A 61 0.75 -7.36 13.50
N LYS A 62 0.99 -7.62 14.79
CA LYS A 62 -0.06 -8.04 15.73
C LYS A 62 -1.09 -6.95 16.01
N THR A 63 -0.75 -5.65 15.87
CA THR A 63 -1.73 -4.57 16.02
C THR A 63 -2.88 -4.67 15.01
N TYR A 64 -2.64 -5.30 13.86
CA TYR A 64 -3.67 -5.55 12.83
C TYR A 64 -4.76 -6.55 13.24
N ALA A 65 -4.64 -7.19 14.40
CA ALA A 65 -5.76 -7.92 15.01
C ALA A 65 -6.87 -6.98 15.49
N ASN A 66 -6.56 -5.69 15.73
CA ASN A 66 -7.57 -4.68 16.01
C ASN A 66 -8.37 -4.37 14.72
N PRO A 67 -9.72 -4.49 14.73
CA PRO A 67 -10.54 -4.31 13.54
C PRO A 67 -10.49 -2.88 12.96
N ARG A 68 -10.00 -1.90 13.70
CA ARG A 68 -9.80 -0.52 13.20
C ARG A 68 -8.55 -0.38 12.32
N MET A 69 -7.59 -1.31 12.44
CA MET A 69 -6.44 -1.34 11.54
C MET A 69 -6.87 -1.82 10.15
N CYS A 70 -6.59 -1.01 9.14
CA CYS A 70 -6.87 -1.35 7.76
C CYS A 70 -5.78 -2.30 7.23
N PRO A 71 -6.11 -3.52 6.75
CA PRO A 71 -5.12 -4.52 6.31
C PRO A 71 -4.54 -4.13 4.94
N HIS A 72 -3.79 -3.05 4.92
CA HIS A 72 -3.09 -2.50 3.77
C HIS A 72 -1.67 -2.11 4.15
N PHE A 73 -0.71 -2.55 3.36
CA PHE A 73 0.70 -2.16 3.49
C PHE A 73 1.16 -1.48 2.21
N HIS A 74 1.91 -0.41 2.36
CA HIS A 74 2.69 0.19 1.29
C HIS A 74 4.17 0.08 1.65
N MET A 75 4.86 -0.87 1.00
CA MET A 75 6.23 -1.23 1.34
C MET A 75 7.24 -0.51 0.44
N SER A 76 8.10 0.31 1.00
CA SER A 76 9.18 0.98 0.28
C SER A 76 10.40 0.07 0.15
N ILE A 77 10.24 -1.07 -0.59
CA ILE A 77 11.30 -2.10 -0.69
C ILE A 77 12.44 -1.71 -1.64
N GLN A 78 12.18 -0.85 -2.60
CA GLN A 78 13.08 -0.30 -3.62
C GLN A 78 13.72 -1.33 -4.56
N SER A 79 14.16 -2.49 -4.08
CA SER A 79 14.71 -3.61 -4.84
C SER A 79 14.58 -4.91 -4.04
N ALA A 80 14.74 -6.06 -4.69
CA ALA A 80 14.86 -7.36 -4.04
C ALA A 80 16.23 -8.03 -4.34
N CYS A 81 17.24 -7.27 -4.78
CA CYS A 81 18.63 -7.67 -4.90
C CYS A 81 19.48 -6.97 -3.83
N SER A 82 20.17 -7.75 -2.99
CA SER A 82 20.97 -7.22 -1.88
C SER A 82 22.11 -6.28 -2.33
N LYS A 83 22.71 -6.53 -3.50
CA LYS A 83 23.76 -5.66 -4.07
C LYS A 83 23.19 -4.29 -4.44
N THR A 84 22.02 -4.25 -5.09
CA THR A 84 21.35 -3.02 -5.47
C THR A 84 20.91 -2.23 -4.24
N LEU A 85 20.30 -2.90 -3.23
CA LEU A 85 19.92 -2.28 -1.96
C LEU A 85 21.11 -1.66 -1.22
N LYS A 86 22.25 -2.35 -1.20
CA LYS A 86 23.50 -1.81 -0.64
C LYS A 86 23.97 -0.57 -1.41
N GLY A 87 23.89 -0.59 -2.74
CA GLY A 87 24.18 0.58 -3.59
C GLY A 87 23.28 1.77 -3.28
N MET A 88 22.00 1.52 -3.02
CA MET A 88 21.01 2.52 -2.58
C MET A 88 21.19 2.95 -1.12
N LYS A 89 22.17 2.38 -0.39
CA LYS A 89 22.42 2.60 1.05
C LYS A 89 21.22 2.28 1.95
N ARG A 90 20.43 1.27 1.57
CA ARG A 90 19.36 0.78 2.43
C ARG A 90 19.92 -0.01 3.61
N LYS A 91 19.26 0.09 4.76
CA LYS A 91 19.65 -0.59 6.02
C LYS A 91 19.16 -2.04 6.09
N TYR A 92 18.54 -2.55 5.02
CA TYR A 92 18.00 -3.90 4.89
C TYR A 92 18.50 -4.57 3.60
N ASP A 93 18.40 -5.88 3.55
CA ASP A 93 18.78 -6.72 2.42
C ASP A 93 17.57 -7.45 1.79
N ALA A 94 17.80 -8.19 0.73
CA ALA A 94 16.76 -8.95 0.04
C ALA A 94 16.12 -10.05 0.92
N LYS A 95 16.85 -10.58 1.91
CA LYS A 95 16.30 -11.60 2.85
C LYS A 95 15.29 -10.95 3.79
N LEU A 96 15.55 -9.73 4.26
CA LEU A 96 14.61 -9.01 5.10
C LEU A 96 13.36 -8.60 4.31
N VAL A 97 13.50 -8.18 3.04
CA VAL A 97 12.34 -7.95 2.15
C VAL A 97 11.47 -9.20 2.06
N GLU A 98 12.08 -10.35 1.77
CA GLU A 98 11.37 -11.63 1.67
C GLU A 98 10.67 -12.01 2.99
N LYS A 99 11.39 -11.89 4.12
CA LYS A 99 10.85 -12.16 5.46
C LYS A 99 9.64 -11.27 5.74
N SER A 100 9.75 -9.97 5.50
CA SER A 100 8.68 -8.99 5.76
C SER A 100 7.40 -9.33 4.99
N LEU A 101 7.51 -9.63 3.69
CA LEU A 101 6.34 -10.00 2.89
C LEU A 101 5.69 -11.32 3.34
N LYS A 102 6.51 -12.31 3.72
CA LYS A 102 6.00 -13.59 4.27
C LYS A 102 5.35 -13.41 5.66
N ASP A 103 5.91 -12.55 6.50
CA ASP A 103 5.34 -12.25 7.82
C ASP A 103 4.01 -11.50 7.69
N ILE A 104 3.88 -10.55 6.75
CA ILE A 104 2.58 -9.92 6.44
C ILE A 104 1.57 -11.00 6.04
N GLN A 105 1.90 -11.87 5.09
CA GLN A 105 1.00 -12.93 4.64
C GLN A 105 0.56 -13.87 5.78
N ARG A 106 1.47 -14.18 6.70
CA ARG A 106 1.23 -15.08 7.84
C ARG A 106 0.37 -14.44 8.92
N LEU A 107 0.63 -13.18 9.27
CA LEU A 107 0.03 -12.52 10.44
C LEU A 107 -1.17 -11.63 10.07
N VAL A 108 -1.22 -11.12 8.85
CA VAL A 108 -2.32 -10.31 8.33
C VAL A 108 -2.81 -10.91 7.01
N PRO A 109 -3.45 -12.08 7.06
CA PRO A 109 -3.92 -12.76 5.85
C PRO A 109 -4.90 -11.87 5.08
N ASN A 110 -4.84 -11.94 3.77
CA ASN A 110 -5.63 -11.13 2.83
C ASN A 110 -5.34 -9.61 2.83
N ALA A 111 -4.24 -9.17 3.46
CA ALA A 111 -3.82 -7.79 3.34
C ALA A 111 -3.48 -7.41 1.89
N TYR A 112 -3.86 -6.20 1.49
CA TYR A 112 -3.36 -5.61 0.25
C TYR A 112 -1.93 -5.13 0.48
N VAL A 113 -0.97 -5.66 -0.27
CA VAL A 113 0.44 -5.26 -0.20
C VAL A 113 0.84 -4.58 -1.49
N GLY A 114 0.85 -3.25 -1.46
CA GLY A 114 1.49 -2.42 -2.48
C GLY A 114 2.97 -2.20 -2.16
N MET A 115 3.81 -2.03 -3.16
CA MET A 115 5.23 -1.75 -2.91
C MET A 115 5.87 -0.94 -4.04
N ASP A 116 6.90 -0.16 -3.67
CA ASP A 116 7.68 0.63 -4.59
C ASP A 116 8.97 -0.11 -4.94
N VAL A 117 9.28 -0.16 -6.26
CA VAL A 117 10.50 -0.74 -6.80
C VAL A 117 11.13 0.21 -7.81
N ILE A 118 12.42 0.48 -7.65
CA ILE A 118 13.23 1.27 -8.58
C ILE A 118 14.02 0.30 -9.47
N VAL A 119 13.99 0.52 -10.79
CA VAL A 119 14.78 -0.24 -11.76
C VAL A 119 15.80 0.66 -12.44
N GLY A 120 16.94 0.09 -12.78
CA GLY A 120 18.02 0.80 -13.47
C GLY A 120 18.76 1.77 -12.57
N PHE A 121 18.87 1.45 -11.27
CA PHE A 121 19.75 2.16 -10.36
C PHE A 121 21.20 2.08 -10.88
N PRO A 122 22.04 3.11 -10.73
CA PRO A 122 23.44 3.07 -11.18
C PRO A 122 24.18 1.84 -10.62
N GLY A 123 24.84 1.06 -11.50
CA GLY A 123 25.50 -0.17 -11.14
C GLY A 123 24.61 -1.43 -11.07
N GLU A 124 23.31 -1.32 -11.33
CA GLU A 124 22.42 -2.48 -11.45
C GLU A 124 22.69 -3.23 -12.75
N THR A 125 23.26 -4.44 -12.66
CA THR A 125 23.49 -5.32 -13.82
C THR A 125 22.22 -6.03 -14.26
N GLU A 126 22.28 -6.78 -15.35
CA GLU A 126 21.17 -7.64 -15.80
C GLU A 126 20.91 -8.77 -14.79
N GLU A 127 21.96 -9.33 -14.20
CA GLU A 127 21.86 -10.37 -13.16
C GLU A 127 21.19 -9.82 -11.91
N ASP A 128 21.52 -8.59 -11.47
CA ASP A 128 20.92 -7.93 -10.31
C ASP A 128 19.42 -7.69 -10.54
N PHE A 129 19.04 -7.25 -11.76
CA PHE A 129 17.64 -7.09 -12.15
C PHE A 129 16.91 -8.43 -12.18
N ASN A 130 17.53 -9.46 -12.78
CA ASN A 130 16.93 -10.79 -12.84
C ASN A 130 16.74 -11.40 -11.45
N GLU A 131 17.67 -11.21 -10.51
CA GLU A 131 17.50 -11.60 -9.11
C GLU A 131 16.27 -10.92 -8.50
N THR A 132 16.15 -9.59 -8.68
CA THR A 132 14.97 -8.83 -8.22
C THR A 132 13.69 -9.37 -8.83
N PHE A 133 13.65 -9.57 -10.15
CA PHE A 133 12.45 -10.05 -10.85
C PHE A 133 12.02 -11.43 -10.37
N GLN A 134 12.94 -12.41 -10.34
CA GLN A 134 12.64 -13.79 -9.92
C GLN A 134 12.16 -13.87 -8.47
N ARG A 135 12.83 -13.12 -7.58
CA ARG A 135 12.43 -13.06 -6.17
C ARG A 135 11.03 -12.48 -6.02
N LEU A 136 10.73 -11.36 -6.69
CA LEU A 136 9.40 -10.74 -6.66
C LEU A 136 8.33 -11.63 -7.30
N ALA A 137 8.64 -12.36 -8.35
CA ALA A 137 7.69 -13.29 -8.95
C ALA A 137 7.22 -14.39 -7.98
N SER A 138 8.04 -14.76 -7.00
CA SER A 138 7.74 -15.82 -6.02
C SER A 138 7.14 -15.34 -4.69
N LEU A 139 7.17 -14.03 -4.40
CA LEU A 139 6.78 -13.48 -3.11
C LEU A 139 5.30 -13.02 -3.09
N PRO A 140 4.64 -13.00 -1.90
CA PRO A 140 3.25 -12.58 -1.76
C PRO A 140 3.14 -11.05 -1.70
N TRP A 141 2.53 -10.45 -2.69
CA TRP A 141 2.20 -9.03 -2.76
C TRP A 141 1.04 -8.83 -3.74
N THR A 142 0.41 -7.65 -3.76
CA THR A 142 -0.74 -7.33 -4.59
C THR A 142 -0.36 -6.46 -5.78
N ARG A 143 0.46 -5.42 -5.56
CA ARG A 143 0.82 -4.44 -6.60
C ARG A 143 2.25 -3.93 -6.43
N ILE A 144 2.94 -3.70 -7.54
CA ILE A 144 4.22 -2.99 -7.59
C ILE A 144 4.04 -1.67 -8.33
N HIS A 145 4.49 -0.58 -7.71
CA HIS A 145 4.72 0.70 -8.35
C HIS A 145 6.16 0.74 -8.84
N VAL A 146 6.35 0.70 -10.16
CA VAL A 146 7.67 0.61 -10.78
C VAL A 146 8.16 1.96 -11.22
N PHE A 147 9.30 2.39 -10.70
CA PHE A 147 9.97 3.65 -10.98
C PHE A 147 11.28 3.41 -11.72
N PRO A 148 11.41 3.82 -13.00
CA PRO A 148 12.71 3.93 -13.61
C PRO A 148 13.57 4.93 -12.84
N TYR A 149 14.81 4.56 -12.52
CA TYR A 149 15.72 5.46 -11.83
C TYR A 149 15.91 6.77 -12.60
N SER A 150 15.84 7.87 -11.89
CA SER A 150 16.10 9.22 -12.37
C SER A 150 17.08 9.92 -11.43
N ASP A 151 18.10 10.55 -11.99
CA ASP A 151 19.03 11.34 -11.22
C ASP A 151 18.32 12.49 -10.49
N ARG A 152 18.71 12.72 -9.25
CA ARG A 152 18.25 13.86 -8.46
C ARG A 152 19.46 14.71 -8.08
N PRO A 153 19.45 16.01 -8.44
CA PRO A 153 20.55 16.93 -8.12
C PRO A 153 20.91 16.89 -6.64
N GLY A 154 22.21 16.83 -6.35
CA GLY A 154 22.74 16.83 -4.99
C GLY A 154 22.71 15.47 -4.28
N THR A 155 22.28 14.40 -4.94
CA THR A 155 22.38 13.04 -4.36
C THR A 155 23.68 12.35 -4.76
N LYS A 156 24.24 11.52 -3.88
CA LYS A 156 25.46 10.73 -4.18
C LYS A 156 25.30 9.80 -5.39
N SER A 157 24.09 9.33 -5.66
CA SER A 157 23.82 8.45 -6.81
C SER A 157 23.92 9.18 -8.15
N GLU A 158 23.83 10.52 -8.17
CA GLU A 158 24.11 11.33 -9.36
C GLU A 158 25.56 11.18 -9.83
N GLU A 159 26.50 11.02 -8.90
CA GLU A 159 27.94 10.90 -9.13
C GLU A 159 28.36 9.50 -9.59
N TYR A 160 27.47 8.50 -9.54
CA TYR A 160 27.81 7.13 -9.93
C TYR A 160 27.97 7.03 -11.45
N CYS A 161 29.12 6.50 -11.89
CA CYS A 161 29.50 6.45 -13.30
C CYS A 161 28.76 5.37 -14.09
N GLU A 162 28.38 4.27 -13.46
CA GLU A 162 27.76 3.11 -14.11
C GLU A 162 26.26 3.30 -14.32
N LYS A 163 25.87 4.27 -15.14
CA LYS A 163 24.45 4.54 -15.44
C LYS A 163 23.87 3.48 -16.36
N VAL A 164 22.70 2.98 -16.01
CA VAL A 164 21.92 2.09 -16.88
C VAL A 164 21.31 2.91 -18.01
N ASP A 165 21.37 2.41 -19.24
CA ASP A 165 20.79 3.06 -20.41
C ASP A 165 19.27 3.26 -20.28
N THR A 166 18.75 4.33 -20.88
CA THR A 166 17.32 4.68 -20.80
C THR A 166 16.40 3.64 -21.44
N VAL A 167 16.87 2.99 -22.54
CA VAL A 167 16.10 1.93 -23.20
C VAL A 167 15.99 0.73 -22.28
N GLU A 168 17.12 0.38 -21.64
CA GLU A 168 17.16 -0.73 -20.68
C GLU A 168 16.30 -0.47 -19.45
N LYS A 169 16.34 0.74 -18.86
CA LYS A 169 15.43 1.13 -17.76
C LYS A 169 13.96 0.95 -18.15
N LYS A 170 13.59 1.36 -19.36
CA LYS A 170 12.22 1.21 -19.86
C LYS A 170 11.84 -0.27 -20.01
N ARG A 171 12.76 -1.11 -20.55
CA ARG A 171 12.55 -2.55 -20.70
C ARG A 171 12.31 -3.21 -19.33
N ARG A 172 13.20 -2.98 -18.36
CA ARG A 172 13.07 -3.50 -16.99
C ARG A 172 11.76 -3.05 -16.33
N ALA A 173 11.43 -1.78 -16.47
CA ALA A 173 10.17 -1.24 -15.94
C ALA A 173 8.94 -1.88 -16.58
N SER A 174 8.98 -2.16 -17.90
CA SER A 174 7.89 -2.83 -18.61
C SER A 174 7.65 -4.25 -18.07
N LEU A 175 8.73 -5.03 -17.91
CA LEU A 175 8.64 -6.39 -17.38
C LEU A 175 8.05 -6.45 -15.98
N LEU A 176 8.47 -5.58 -15.05
CA LEU A 176 7.91 -5.54 -13.71
C LEU A 176 6.48 -5.01 -13.67
N ARG A 177 6.12 -4.07 -14.55
CA ARG A 177 4.74 -3.59 -14.66
C ARG A 177 3.81 -4.69 -15.19
N GLU A 178 4.27 -5.47 -16.14
CA GLU A 178 3.51 -6.61 -16.66
C GLU A 178 3.28 -7.66 -15.57
N LEU A 179 4.32 -8.04 -14.83
CA LEU A 179 4.22 -8.91 -13.66
C LEU A 179 3.24 -8.35 -12.62
N SER A 180 3.31 -7.02 -12.35
CA SER A 180 2.42 -6.34 -11.40
C SER A 180 0.98 -6.38 -11.86
N SER A 181 0.71 -6.10 -13.14
CA SER A 181 -0.65 -6.10 -13.69
C SER A 181 -1.27 -7.50 -13.69
N GLN A 182 -0.49 -8.51 -14.05
CA GLN A 182 -0.95 -9.90 -13.96
C GLN A 182 -1.32 -10.27 -12.52
N ARG A 183 -0.46 -9.98 -11.54
CA ARG A 183 -0.71 -10.29 -10.13
C ARG A 183 -1.90 -9.52 -9.58
N LEU A 184 -2.01 -8.21 -9.89
CA LEU A 184 -3.14 -7.40 -9.47
C LEU A 184 -4.46 -7.97 -10.00
N ARG A 185 -4.48 -8.40 -11.28
CA ARG A 185 -5.63 -9.05 -11.88
C ARG A 185 -6.01 -10.34 -11.16
N GLU A 186 -5.05 -11.22 -10.90
CA GLU A 186 -5.27 -12.48 -10.17
C GLU A 186 -5.86 -12.21 -8.77
N GLN A 187 -5.29 -11.25 -8.04
CA GLN A 187 -5.76 -10.86 -6.72
C GLN A 187 -7.14 -10.19 -6.76
N ALA A 188 -7.43 -9.38 -7.77
CA ALA A 188 -8.74 -8.76 -7.96
C ALA A 188 -9.83 -9.80 -8.26
N LEU A 189 -9.56 -10.76 -9.14
CA LEU A 189 -10.49 -11.85 -9.42
C LEU A 189 -10.81 -12.68 -8.18
N ALA A 190 -9.83 -12.86 -7.29
CA ALA A 190 -10.04 -13.55 -6.02
C ALA A 190 -10.95 -12.79 -5.03
N GLN A 191 -11.21 -11.48 -5.26
CA GLN A 191 -12.14 -10.70 -4.44
C GLN A 191 -13.60 -10.94 -4.83
N ILE A 192 -13.89 -11.47 -6.01
CA ILE A 192 -15.28 -11.65 -6.50
C ILE A 192 -16.04 -12.55 -5.53
N GLY A 193 -17.25 -12.10 -5.17
CA GLY A 193 -18.11 -12.75 -4.19
C GLY A 193 -17.89 -12.32 -2.73
N SER A 194 -16.77 -11.64 -2.41
CA SER A 194 -16.48 -11.16 -1.07
C SER A 194 -17.36 -9.97 -0.66
N LEU A 195 -17.63 -9.88 0.64
CA LEU A 195 -18.23 -8.70 1.27
C LEU A 195 -17.12 -7.80 1.81
N LYS A 196 -17.26 -6.48 1.58
CA LYS A 196 -16.28 -5.48 2.01
C LYS A 196 -16.96 -4.33 2.76
N ASP A 197 -16.35 -3.90 3.87
CA ASP A 197 -16.70 -2.66 4.52
C ASP A 197 -15.96 -1.51 3.81
N CYS A 198 -16.74 -0.55 3.30
CA CYS A 198 -16.24 0.50 2.42
C CYS A 198 -16.63 1.89 2.90
N ILE A 199 -15.85 2.87 2.47
CA ILE A 199 -16.22 4.29 2.52
C ILE A 199 -16.41 4.82 1.11
N LEU A 200 -17.21 5.86 0.98
CA LEU A 200 -17.37 6.60 -0.25
C LEU A 200 -16.11 7.43 -0.54
N LEU A 201 -15.48 7.25 -1.71
CA LEU A 201 -14.29 8.02 -2.12
C LEU A 201 -14.64 9.38 -2.71
N SER A 202 -15.77 9.45 -3.43
CA SER A 202 -16.14 10.68 -4.12
C SER A 202 -17.63 10.72 -4.43
N LYS A 203 -18.22 11.88 -4.18
CA LYS A 203 -19.62 12.19 -4.50
C LYS A 203 -19.68 12.66 -5.96
N TYR A 204 -19.75 11.77 -6.90
CA TYR A 204 -20.01 12.16 -8.30
C TYR A 204 -21.51 12.37 -8.51
N LYS A 205 -21.88 13.44 -9.25
CA LYS A 205 -23.27 13.62 -9.73
C LYS A 205 -23.69 12.47 -10.64
N ASP A 206 -22.75 11.92 -11.39
CA ASP A 206 -22.94 10.74 -12.23
C ASP A 206 -22.79 9.46 -11.38
N LYS A 207 -23.91 8.85 -11.05
CA LYS A 207 -23.96 7.62 -10.22
C LYS A 207 -23.24 6.45 -10.86
N SER A 208 -23.06 6.45 -12.19
CA SER A 208 -22.27 5.44 -12.88
C SER A 208 -20.76 5.52 -12.61
N LYS A 209 -20.31 6.56 -11.88
CA LYS A 209 -18.90 6.81 -11.56
C LYS A 209 -18.61 6.79 -10.05
N VAL A 210 -19.57 6.38 -9.23
CA VAL A 210 -19.39 6.34 -7.79
C VAL A 210 -18.33 5.33 -7.43
N GLN A 211 -17.33 5.77 -6.67
CA GLN A 211 -16.21 4.96 -6.25
C GLN A 211 -16.18 4.81 -4.73
N VAL A 212 -15.83 3.61 -4.29
CA VAL A 212 -15.71 3.24 -2.89
C VAL A 212 -14.35 2.61 -2.61
N LEU A 213 -13.93 2.69 -1.36
CA LEU A 213 -12.67 2.15 -0.89
C LEU A 213 -12.90 1.21 0.28
N SER A 214 -12.50 -0.04 0.13
CA SER A 214 -12.57 -1.02 1.21
C SER A 214 -11.48 -0.81 2.28
N ARG A 215 -11.62 -1.48 3.43
CA ARG A 215 -10.60 -1.45 4.50
C ARG A 215 -9.25 -2.00 4.03
N ASP A 216 -9.26 -3.03 3.20
CA ASP A 216 -8.07 -3.61 2.57
C ASP A 216 -7.63 -2.87 1.29
N TYR A 217 -8.08 -1.64 1.11
CA TYR A 217 -7.64 -0.68 0.09
C TYR A 217 -8.02 -1.00 -1.37
N TRP A 218 -8.96 -1.92 -1.61
CA TRP A 218 -9.52 -2.10 -2.94
C TRP A 218 -10.42 -0.93 -3.31
N GLN A 219 -10.07 -0.24 -4.38
CA GLN A 219 -10.92 0.77 -4.99
C GLN A 219 -11.87 0.09 -5.97
N MET A 220 -13.17 0.32 -5.79
CA MET A 220 -14.22 -0.32 -6.58
C MET A 220 -15.20 0.72 -7.09
N GLN A 221 -15.85 0.42 -8.21
CA GLN A 221 -16.98 1.20 -8.71
C GLN A 221 -18.28 0.55 -8.25
N LEU A 222 -19.17 1.35 -7.66
CA LEU A 222 -20.53 0.92 -7.41
C LEU A 222 -21.31 0.85 -8.74
N ILE A 223 -22.07 -0.22 -8.90
CA ILE A 223 -22.98 -0.44 -10.02
C ILE A 223 -24.39 -0.74 -9.51
N ASN A 224 -25.38 -0.68 -10.42
CA ASN A 224 -26.78 -1.01 -10.13
C ASN A 224 -27.40 -0.14 -9.01
N LEU A 225 -26.87 1.08 -8.79
CA LEU A 225 -27.53 2.03 -7.88
C LEU A 225 -28.85 2.51 -8.51
N PRO A 226 -29.98 2.53 -7.74
CA PRO A 226 -31.23 3.13 -8.19
C PRO A 226 -31.04 4.59 -8.64
N GLU A 227 -31.82 5.04 -9.62
CA GLU A 227 -31.74 6.43 -10.11
C GLU A 227 -32.03 7.47 -9.03
N ASP A 228 -32.92 7.13 -8.10
CA ASP A 228 -33.32 7.94 -6.95
C ASP A 228 -32.48 7.70 -5.71
N PHE A 229 -31.46 6.83 -5.75
CA PHE A 229 -30.61 6.53 -4.60
C PHE A 229 -29.92 7.80 -4.08
N ASP A 230 -30.11 8.12 -2.81
CA ASP A 230 -29.44 9.23 -2.17
C ASP A 230 -28.07 8.83 -1.64
N LEU A 231 -27.01 9.38 -2.26
CA LEU A 231 -25.63 9.12 -1.87
C LEU A 231 -25.29 9.63 -0.46
N GLU A 232 -26.05 10.57 0.09
CA GLU A 232 -25.84 11.04 1.47
C GLU A 232 -26.05 9.91 2.49
N ARG A 233 -26.87 8.89 2.17
CA ARG A 233 -27.09 7.71 3.03
C ARG A 233 -25.79 6.91 3.28
N ILE A 234 -24.81 6.99 2.39
CA ILE A 234 -23.53 6.29 2.46
C ILE A 234 -22.34 7.25 2.53
N ALA A 235 -22.60 8.56 2.65
CA ALA A 235 -21.56 9.58 2.67
C ALA A 235 -20.81 9.64 4.01
N GLU A 236 -21.48 9.28 5.07
CA GLU A 236 -20.94 9.26 6.41
C GLU A 236 -20.82 7.82 6.93
N GLY A 237 -19.60 7.46 7.36
CA GLY A 237 -19.32 6.16 7.92
C GLY A 237 -19.00 5.06 6.90
N GLU A 238 -19.10 3.82 7.36
CA GLU A 238 -18.85 2.63 6.57
C GLU A 238 -20.16 1.94 6.18
N PHE A 239 -20.15 1.34 5.01
CA PHE A 239 -21.25 0.52 4.49
C PHE A 239 -20.71 -0.73 3.81
N LYS A 240 -21.57 -1.74 3.65
CA LYS A 240 -21.17 -3.01 3.04
C LYS A 240 -21.43 -3.02 1.55
N VAL A 241 -20.47 -3.58 0.81
CA VAL A 241 -20.63 -3.89 -0.62
C VAL A 241 -20.27 -5.34 -0.89
N LYS A 242 -20.86 -5.91 -1.93
CA LYS A 242 -20.48 -7.22 -2.48
C LYS A 242 -19.70 -7.00 -3.76
N VAL A 243 -18.51 -7.55 -3.85
CA VAL A 243 -17.73 -7.54 -5.10
C VAL A 243 -18.36 -8.52 -6.08
N VAL A 244 -18.77 -8.05 -7.26
CA VAL A 244 -19.54 -8.86 -8.21
C VAL A 244 -18.78 -9.23 -9.48
N SER A 245 -17.88 -8.36 -9.95
CA SER A 245 -17.12 -8.63 -11.17
C SER A 245 -15.86 -7.77 -11.28
N PHE A 246 -15.04 -8.07 -12.28
CA PHE A 246 -13.86 -7.33 -12.65
C PHE A 246 -13.99 -6.89 -14.12
N ASP A 247 -13.98 -5.58 -14.36
CA ASP A 247 -14.09 -4.99 -15.69
C ASP A 247 -12.71 -4.72 -16.29
N GLU A 248 -12.42 -5.39 -17.38
CA GLU A 248 -11.18 -5.25 -18.17
C GLU A 248 -11.33 -4.28 -19.36
N SER A 249 -12.52 -3.75 -19.62
CA SER A 249 -12.81 -2.96 -20.82
C SER A 249 -12.03 -1.64 -20.91
N ASN A 250 -11.47 -1.15 -19.80
CA ASN A 250 -10.60 0.02 -19.72
C ASN A 250 -9.09 -0.34 -19.74
N ALA A 251 -8.72 -1.42 -20.39
CA ALA A 251 -7.36 -1.94 -20.51
C ALA A 251 -6.33 -1.01 -21.18
N SER A 252 -6.68 0.23 -21.52
CA SER A 252 -5.68 1.28 -21.86
C SER A 252 -4.82 1.73 -20.65
N ARG A 253 -5.27 1.43 -19.45
CA ARG A 253 -4.46 1.39 -18.23
C ARG A 253 -4.44 -0.06 -17.80
N MET A 254 -3.27 -0.67 -17.69
CA MET A 254 -3.02 -2.10 -17.37
C MET A 254 -3.74 -2.62 -16.10
N ASP A 255 -4.60 -1.84 -15.49
CA ASP A 255 -5.34 -2.11 -14.28
C ASP A 255 -6.84 -2.12 -14.60
N GLY A 256 -7.45 -3.29 -14.61
CA GLY A 256 -8.91 -3.43 -14.65
C GLY A 256 -9.56 -2.84 -13.39
N LYS A 257 -10.88 -2.88 -13.33
CA LYS A 257 -11.67 -2.24 -12.29
C LYS A 257 -12.60 -3.24 -11.61
N LEU A 258 -12.54 -3.31 -10.30
CA LEU A 258 -13.53 -4.07 -9.52
C LEU A 258 -14.88 -3.35 -9.54
N LEU A 259 -15.94 -4.11 -9.76
CA LEU A 259 -17.31 -3.66 -9.69
C LEU A 259 -17.99 -4.28 -8.46
N ALA A 260 -18.75 -3.47 -7.75
CA ALA A 260 -19.42 -3.88 -6.52
C ALA A 260 -20.85 -3.37 -6.47
N GLU A 261 -21.70 -4.09 -5.76
CA GLU A 261 -23.09 -3.72 -5.47
C GLU A 261 -23.24 -3.40 -3.99
N LEU A 262 -24.07 -2.41 -3.69
CA LEU A 262 -24.43 -2.07 -2.32
C LEU A 262 -25.22 -3.24 -1.69
N VAL A 263 -24.85 -3.63 -0.49
CA VAL A 263 -25.63 -4.59 0.29
C VAL A 263 -26.65 -3.82 1.11
N GLU A 264 -27.91 -4.03 0.84
CA GLU A 264 -28.99 -3.46 1.66
C GLU A 264 -28.89 -4.00 3.10
N SER A 265 -28.92 -3.09 4.05
CA SER A 265 -28.92 -3.38 5.50
C SER A 265 -30.31 -3.68 5.99
#